data_dc28ccdfd199ea6c3ff1c9c3413c4f4a
#
_entry.id   dc28ccdfd199ea6c3ff1c9c3413c4f4a
#
_cell.length_a   1.000
_cell.length_b   1.000
_cell.length_c   1.000
_cell.angle_alpha   90.00
_cell.angle_beta   90.00
_cell.angle_gamma   90.00
#
_symmetry.space_group_name_H-M   'P 1'
#
loop_
_entity.id
_entity.type
_entity.pdbx_description
1 polymer ?
#
loop_
_entity_poly.entity_id
_entity_poly.type
_entity_poly.pdbx_seq_one_letter_code
_entity_poly.pdbx_strand_id
1 'polypeptide(L)'
;MNDSFMKEKPVLPLILSMALPMVVSMLVNSLYNIVDSFFVAQISEQAMTALSLVYPVQNLINAVAIGFGVGINAVIAYHLGARQQENASVAATHGTALSALHGLVLTAVCIPLMPWFLGMFTDDRTVIELGSQYAGIAFSFSVVIMVSLSFEKIYQAVGRMKETMLALLSGCITNIVLDPMLIFGIGPFPQMGIRGAALATGIGQVVTLVIYLVIYRTVKLPLRLGRSYLRPNPRLDKKLYAIGIPATLNLALPSLLISALNAMLAAFSQAYVVILGIYYKLQTFLYLPASGIIQGMRPLIGYNFGAGEHRRVRSIYDVTLGLCAVIMAAGTAICFVFAGPLMAMFTDNPETISLGETALRIISLGFIPSAVSVASSGALEGLGKGTQSFVISLFRYALVILPVAFVLSRIFGAVGVWHAFWITELVTAAVSLIVYRKSVRQ
;
A
#
# COMPACT_ATOMS: atom_id res chain seq x y z
N MET A 1 -2.50 -29.49 3.31
CA MET A 1 -1.38 -29.18 2.39
C MET A 1 -0.16 -28.98 3.27
N ASN A 2 0.95 -29.55 2.86
CA ASN A 2 2.18 -29.47 3.62
C ASN A 2 2.77 -28.07 3.38
N ASP A 3 2.95 -27.23 4.42
CA ASP A 3 3.54 -25.89 4.31
C ASP A 3 5.00 -25.91 3.86
N SER A 4 5.55 -27.12 3.66
CA SER A 4 6.90 -27.38 3.19
C SER A 4 7.19 -26.79 1.80
N PHE A 5 6.15 -26.49 0.98
CA PHE A 5 6.36 -25.92 -0.35
C PHE A 5 7.14 -24.59 -0.34
N MET A 6 6.99 -23.78 0.73
CA MET A 6 7.74 -22.54 0.89
C MET A 6 9.22 -22.78 1.13
N LYS A 7 9.57 -23.96 1.67
CA LYS A 7 10.93 -24.40 1.96
C LYS A 7 11.56 -25.21 0.82
N GLU A 8 10.76 -25.97 0.07
CA GLU A 8 11.26 -27.01 -0.85
C GLU A 8 11.30 -26.57 -2.32
N LYS A 9 10.32 -25.76 -2.77
CA LYS A 9 10.23 -25.36 -4.19
C LYS A 9 11.41 -24.47 -4.62
N PRO A 10 11.84 -24.53 -5.90
CA PRO A 10 12.82 -23.61 -6.46
C PRO A 10 12.39 -22.14 -6.23
N VAL A 11 13.35 -21.26 -5.90
CA VAL A 11 13.06 -19.90 -5.39
C VAL A 11 12.33 -19.04 -6.43
N LEU A 12 12.80 -18.99 -7.67
CA LEU A 12 12.19 -18.14 -8.70
C LEU A 12 10.74 -18.52 -9.03
N PRO A 13 10.40 -19.78 -9.36
CA PRO A 13 9.00 -20.18 -9.56
C PRO A 13 8.13 -19.98 -8.32
N LEU A 14 8.70 -20.15 -7.12
CA LEU A 14 7.99 -19.92 -5.87
C LEU A 14 7.61 -18.44 -5.73
N ILE A 15 8.57 -17.51 -5.90
CA ILE A 15 8.31 -16.07 -5.84
C ILE A 15 7.28 -15.67 -6.87
N LEU A 16 7.41 -16.10 -8.12
CA LEU A 16 6.45 -15.76 -9.18
C LEU A 16 5.05 -16.30 -8.87
N SER A 17 4.93 -17.52 -8.34
CA SER A 17 3.63 -18.08 -7.97
C SER A 17 2.93 -17.32 -6.84
N MET A 18 3.69 -16.67 -5.98
CA MET A 18 3.20 -15.83 -4.88
C MET A 18 2.94 -14.38 -5.33
N ALA A 19 3.81 -13.85 -6.18
CA ALA A 19 3.78 -12.46 -6.60
C ALA A 19 2.73 -12.17 -7.68
N LEU A 20 2.59 -13.02 -8.69
CA LEU A 20 1.67 -12.78 -9.80
C LEU A 20 0.22 -12.54 -9.36
N PRO A 21 -0.38 -13.37 -8.46
CA PRO A 21 -1.72 -13.07 -7.94
C PRO A 21 -1.80 -11.70 -7.25
N MET A 22 -0.75 -11.28 -6.55
CA MET A 22 -0.73 -9.98 -5.86
C MET A 22 -0.61 -8.82 -6.84
N VAL A 23 0.21 -8.95 -7.88
CA VAL A 23 0.30 -7.94 -8.96
C VAL A 23 -1.06 -7.76 -9.63
N VAL A 24 -1.75 -8.85 -9.97
CA VAL A 24 -3.10 -8.80 -10.57
C VAL A 24 -4.09 -8.12 -9.62
N SER A 25 -4.08 -8.50 -8.33
CA SER A 25 -4.95 -7.88 -7.32
C SER A 25 -4.72 -6.37 -7.20
N MET A 26 -3.46 -5.95 -7.18
CA MET A 26 -3.11 -4.52 -7.08
C MET A 26 -3.51 -3.74 -8.35
N LEU A 27 -3.34 -4.33 -9.54
CA LEU A 27 -3.80 -3.72 -10.80
C LEU A 27 -5.31 -3.51 -10.79
N VAL A 28 -6.08 -4.54 -10.44
CA VAL A 28 -7.55 -4.43 -10.39
C VAL A 28 -8.00 -3.46 -9.30
N ASN A 29 -7.32 -3.46 -8.15
CA ASN A 29 -7.59 -2.48 -7.10
C ASN A 29 -7.30 -1.04 -7.54
N SER A 30 -6.27 -0.80 -8.34
CA SER A 30 -6.00 0.52 -8.92
C SER A 30 -7.04 0.92 -9.96
N LEU A 31 -7.48 -0.03 -10.79
CA LEU A 31 -8.53 0.21 -11.79
C LEU A 31 -9.87 0.54 -11.13
N TYR A 32 -10.27 -0.20 -10.09
CA TYR A 32 -11.53 0.09 -9.43
C TYR A 32 -11.54 1.49 -8.80
N ASN A 33 -10.44 1.94 -8.19
CA ASN A 33 -10.33 3.30 -7.65
C ASN A 33 -10.50 4.39 -8.73
N ILE A 34 -10.00 4.13 -9.94
CA ILE A 34 -10.18 5.05 -11.08
C ILE A 34 -11.66 5.06 -11.51
N VAL A 35 -12.27 3.89 -11.60
CA VAL A 35 -13.68 3.74 -12.02
C VAL A 35 -14.63 4.40 -11.01
N ASP A 36 -14.43 4.17 -9.72
CA ASP A 36 -15.18 4.81 -8.64
C ASP A 36 -15.09 6.36 -8.74
N SER A 37 -13.85 6.89 -8.86
CA SER A 37 -13.65 8.33 -9.03
C SER A 37 -14.31 8.88 -10.30
N PHE A 38 -14.31 8.12 -11.39
CA PHE A 38 -14.97 8.49 -12.65
C PHE A 38 -16.49 8.63 -12.47
N PHE A 39 -17.15 7.69 -11.79
CA PHE A 39 -18.58 7.78 -11.53
C PHE A 39 -18.92 8.90 -10.55
N VAL A 40 -18.13 9.12 -9.51
CA VAL A 40 -18.32 10.23 -8.58
C VAL A 40 -18.19 11.59 -9.28
N ALA A 41 -17.22 11.73 -10.19
CA ALA A 41 -17.05 12.95 -10.98
C ALA A 41 -18.28 13.30 -11.86
N GLN A 42 -19.07 12.30 -12.26
CA GLN A 42 -20.31 12.51 -13.02
C GLN A 42 -21.48 12.99 -12.15
N ILE A 43 -21.39 12.93 -10.81
CA ILE A 43 -22.44 13.45 -9.92
C ILE A 43 -22.42 14.98 -9.93
N SER A 44 -21.29 15.58 -9.54
CA SER A 44 -21.05 17.02 -9.53
C SER A 44 -19.58 17.33 -9.21
N GLU A 45 -19.12 18.55 -9.50
CA GLU A 45 -17.79 19.02 -9.08
C GLU A 45 -17.66 19.05 -7.55
N GLN A 46 -18.73 19.41 -6.83
CA GLN A 46 -18.75 19.42 -5.37
C GLN A 46 -18.59 18.00 -4.80
N ALA A 47 -19.21 16.98 -5.41
CA ALA A 47 -19.06 15.60 -5.00
C ALA A 47 -17.61 15.11 -5.19
N MET A 48 -16.98 15.46 -6.32
CA MET A 48 -15.57 15.11 -6.56
C MET A 48 -14.62 15.83 -5.61
N THR A 49 -14.89 17.11 -5.32
CA THR A 49 -14.15 17.89 -4.33
C THR A 49 -14.28 17.27 -2.93
N ALA A 50 -15.51 16.91 -2.54
CA ALA A 50 -15.79 16.25 -1.27
C ALA A 50 -15.02 14.93 -1.14
N LEU A 51 -15.07 14.07 -2.17
CA LEU A 51 -14.30 12.81 -2.19
C LEU A 51 -12.81 13.05 -2.03
N SER A 52 -12.28 14.05 -2.74
CA SER A 52 -10.84 14.40 -2.68
C SER A 52 -10.41 14.87 -1.28
N LEU A 53 -11.26 15.63 -0.58
CA LEU A 53 -11.00 16.09 0.78
C LEU A 53 -11.17 14.98 1.83
N VAL A 54 -12.02 13.98 1.60
CA VAL A 54 -12.18 12.82 2.49
C VAL A 54 -11.03 11.82 2.32
N TYR A 55 -10.45 11.75 1.12
CA TYR A 55 -9.43 10.77 0.76
C TYR A 55 -8.25 10.66 1.75
N PRO A 56 -7.65 11.75 2.30
CA PRO A 56 -6.56 11.64 3.27
C PRO A 56 -6.94 10.84 4.53
N VAL A 57 -8.15 11.01 5.04
CA VAL A 57 -8.64 10.25 6.22
C VAL A 57 -8.91 8.79 5.86
N GLN A 58 -9.48 8.54 4.70
CA GLN A 58 -9.67 7.18 4.18
C GLN A 58 -8.32 6.46 3.99
N ASN A 59 -7.32 7.18 3.47
CA ASN A 59 -5.97 6.65 3.31
C ASN A 59 -5.29 6.35 4.65
N LEU A 60 -5.54 7.16 5.69
CA LEU A 60 -5.07 6.88 7.05
C LEU A 60 -5.66 5.58 7.58
N ILE A 61 -6.97 5.34 7.41
CA ILE A 61 -7.64 4.10 7.81
C ILE A 61 -7.00 2.90 7.10
N ASN A 62 -6.78 3.01 5.79
CA ASN A 62 -6.13 1.98 4.99
C ASN A 62 -4.66 1.76 5.42
N ALA A 63 -3.93 2.83 5.72
CA ALA A 63 -2.54 2.74 6.17
C ALA A 63 -2.42 1.98 7.51
N VAL A 64 -3.32 2.24 8.46
CA VAL A 64 -3.38 1.51 9.73
C VAL A 64 -3.70 0.03 9.48
N ALA A 65 -4.69 -0.25 8.62
CA ALA A 65 -5.09 -1.62 8.31
C ALA A 65 -3.97 -2.43 7.62
N ILE A 66 -3.35 -1.86 6.59
CA ILE A 66 -2.27 -2.49 5.83
C ILE A 66 -1.03 -2.64 6.70
N GLY A 67 -0.64 -1.59 7.43
CA GLY A 67 0.56 -1.58 8.27
C GLY A 67 0.47 -2.59 9.40
N PHE A 68 -0.64 -2.62 10.14
CA PHE A 68 -0.87 -3.61 11.18
C PHE A 68 -0.95 -5.03 10.59
N GLY A 69 -1.57 -5.18 9.40
CA GLY A 69 -1.61 -6.41 8.65
C GLY A 69 -0.23 -6.96 8.26
N VAL A 70 0.75 -6.09 7.95
CA VAL A 70 2.15 -6.52 7.73
C VAL A 70 2.72 -7.18 8.99
N GLY A 71 2.42 -6.65 10.18
CA GLY A 71 2.77 -7.27 11.46
C GLY A 71 2.16 -8.66 11.61
N ILE A 72 0.85 -8.81 11.33
CA ILE A 72 0.14 -10.10 11.35
C ILE A 72 0.84 -11.10 10.42
N ASN A 73 1.10 -10.70 9.18
CA ASN A 73 1.73 -11.54 8.17
C ASN A 73 3.11 -12.06 8.64
N ALA A 74 3.98 -11.15 9.07
CA ALA A 74 5.35 -11.47 9.47
C ALA A 74 5.39 -12.41 10.69
N VAL A 75 4.57 -12.13 11.72
CA VAL A 75 4.56 -12.94 12.94
C VAL A 75 4.00 -14.34 12.68
N ILE A 76 2.93 -14.46 11.89
CA ILE A 76 2.36 -15.76 11.51
C ILE A 76 3.36 -16.57 10.68
N ALA A 77 3.92 -15.97 9.63
CA ALA A 77 4.86 -16.65 8.75
C ALA A 77 6.08 -17.19 9.52
N TYR A 78 6.63 -16.37 10.43
CA TYR A 78 7.74 -16.77 11.30
C TYR A 78 7.38 -17.99 12.17
N HIS A 79 6.25 -17.95 12.88
CA HIS A 79 5.85 -19.04 13.77
C HIS A 79 5.48 -20.33 13.01
N LEU A 80 4.93 -20.23 11.81
CA LEU A 80 4.70 -21.39 10.96
C LEU A 80 6.02 -22.03 10.51
N GLY A 81 6.99 -21.21 10.09
CA GLY A 81 8.32 -21.69 9.75
C GLY A 81 9.04 -22.36 10.93
N ALA A 82 8.89 -21.80 12.13
CA ALA A 82 9.41 -22.36 13.38
C ALA A 82 8.62 -23.59 13.89
N ARG A 83 7.61 -24.07 13.16
CA ARG A 83 6.69 -25.16 13.54
C ARG A 83 5.92 -24.91 14.83
N GLN A 84 5.66 -23.65 15.16
CA GLN A 84 4.92 -23.20 16.33
C GLN A 84 3.48 -22.82 15.93
N GLN A 85 2.68 -23.80 15.51
CA GLN A 85 1.33 -23.60 14.99
C GLN A 85 0.38 -22.93 16.01
N GLU A 86 0.56 -23.20 17.31
CA GLU A 86 -0.23 -22.58 18.37
C GLU A 86 0.04 -21.07 18.41
N ASN A 87 1.31 -20.64 18.40
CA ASN A 87 1.67 -19.23 18.38
C ASN A 87 1.19 -18.54 17.10
N ALA A 88 1.23 -19.22 15.95
CA ALA A 88 0.66 -18.70 14.71
C ALA A 88 -0.86 -18.49 14.81
N SER A 89 -1.58 -19.43 15.46
CA SER A 89 -3.02 -19.32 15.72
C SER A 89 -3.37 -18.20 16.68
N VAL A 90 -2.57 -18.02 17.74
CA VAL A 90 -2.68 -16.89 18.67
C VAL A 90 -2.45 -15.56 17.93
N ALA A 91 -1.38 -15.46 17.12
CA ALA A 91 -1.10 -14.26 16.34
C ALA A 91 -2.22 -13.90 15.35
N ALA A 92 -2.79 -14.90 14.67
CA ALA A 92 -3.91 -14.70 13.75
C ALA A 92 -5.17 -14.23 14.49
N THR A 93 -5.49 -14.86 15.64
CA THR A 93 -6.69 -14.52 16.43
C THR A 93 -6.57 -13.15 17.07
N HIS A 94 -5.44 -12.85 17.73
CA HIS A 94 -5.18 -11.53 18.31
C HIS A 94 -5.10 -10.45 17.25
N GLY A 95 -4.39 -10.73 16.14
CA GLY A 95 -4.29 -9.81 15.02
C GLY A 95 -5.66 -9.43 14.47
N THR A 96 -6.56 -10.39 14.27
CA THR A 96 -7.93 -10.12 13.80
C THR A 96 -8.75 -9.35 14.83
N ALA A 97 -8.66 -9.71 16.12
CA ALA A 97 -9.41 -9.04 17.20
C ALA A 97 -8.92 -7.58 17.37
N LEU A 98 -7.62 -7.34 17.37
CA LEU A 98 -7.03 -6.00 17.44
C LEU A 98 -7.36 -5.18 16.20
N SER A 99 -7.37 -5.79 15.02
CA SER A 99 -7.82 -5.12 13.78
C SER A 99 -9.28 -4.66 13.90
N ALA A 100 -10.17 -5.51 14.42
CA ALA A 100 -11.56 -5.12 14.66
C ALA A 100 -11.66 -3.95 15.66
N LEU A 101 -10.86 -3.98 16.73
CA LEU A 101 -10.80 -2.90 17.71
C LEU A 101 -10.29 -1.59 17.08
N HIS A 102 -9.24 -1.63 16.26
CA HIS A 102 -8.76 -0.45 15.51
C HIS A 102 -9.86 0.11 14.61
N GLY A 103 -10.60 -0.78 13.91
CA GLY A 103 -11.72 -0.38 13.06
C GLY A 103 -12.81 0.34 13.86
N LEU A 104 -13.18 -0.17 15.04
CA LEU A 104 -14.14 0.47 15.95
C LEU A 104 -13.67 1.85 16.40
N VAL A 105 -12.41 1.96 16.83
CA VAL A 105 -11.82 3.23 17.27
C VAL A 105 -11.81 4.24 16.13
N LEU A 106 -11.36 3.84 14.94
CA LEU A 106 -11.32 4.73 13.78
C LEU A 106 -12.71 5.16 13.33
N THR A 107 -13.70 4.27 13.34
CA THR A 107 -15.10 4.64 13.09
C THR A 107 -15.59 5.68 14.11
N ALA A 108 -15.38 5.42 15.41
CA ALA A 108 -15.85 6.29 16.48
C ALA A 108 -15.17 7.67 16.49
N VAL A 109 -13.93 7.76 16.01
CA VAL A 109 -13.16 9.01 15.99
C VAL A 109 -13.34 9.74 14.65
N CYS A 110 -13.18 9.04 13.53
CA CYS A 110 -13.13 9.72 12.23
C CYS A 110 -14.49 10.24 11.78
N ILE A 111 -15.58 9.52 12.05
CA ILE A 111 -16.92 9.98 11.61
C ILE A 111 -17.32 11.32 12.26
N PRO A 112 -17.29 11.47 13.61
CA PRO A 112 -17.64 12.75 14.24
C PRO A 112 -16.68 13.89 13.90
N LEU A 113 -15.41 13.56 13.59
CA LEU A 113 -14.38 14.57 13.31
C LEU A 113 -14.47 15.12 11.89
N MET A 114 -15.13 14.39 10.95
CA MET A 114 -15.13 14.76 9.53
C MET A 114 -15.69 16.15 9.23
N PRO A 115 -16.85 16.60 9.78
CA PRO A 115 -17.36 17.92 9.47
C PRO A 115 -16.37 19.04 9.85
N TRP A 116 -15.73 18.91 11.01
CA TRP A 116 -14.67 19.85 11.46
C TRP A 116 -13.45 19.80 10.55
N PHE A 117 -12.99 18.60 10.21
CA PHE A 117 -11.84 18.39 9.32
C PHE A 117 -12.07 19.02 7.94
N LEU A 118 -13.25 18.79 7.33
CA LEU A 118 -13.61 19.36 6.03
C LEU A 118 -13.70 20.89 6.09
N GLY A 119 -14.26 21.44 7.18
CA GLY A 119 -14.35 22.89 7.40
C GLY A 119 -12.99 23.59 7.54
N MET A 120 -11.87 22.87 7.70
CA MET A 120 -10.52 23.43 7.65
C MET A 120 -10.06 23.74 6.22
N PHE A 121 -10.68 23.14 5.20
CA PHE A 121 -10.24 23.23 3.81
C PHE A 121 -11.24 23.97 2.91
N THR A 122 -12.51 24.07 3.31
CA THR A 122 -13.54 24.72 2.51
C THR A 122 -14.65 25.32 3.37
N ASP A 123 -15.20 26.45 2.93
CA ASP A 123 -16.40 27.07 3.49
C ASP A 123 -17.68 26.64 2.76
N ASP A 124 -17.57 25.87 1.66
CA ASP A 124 -18.71 25.39 0.91
C ASP A 124 -19.47 24.31 1.72
N ARG A 125 -20.65 24.70 2.22
CA ARG A 125 -21.51 23.82 3.02
C ARG A 125 -21.91 22.56 2.26
N THR A 126 -22.11 22.64 0.94
CA THR A 126 -22.48 21.49 0.10
C THR A 126 -21.35 20.47 0.08
N VAL A 127 -20.11 20.92 -0.09
CA VAL A 127 -18.92 20.03 -0.06
C VAL A 127 -18.77 19.38 1.31
N ILE A 128 -18.92 20.15 2.41
CA ILE A 128 -18.85 19.61 3.78
C ILE A 128 -19.94 18.58 4.02
N GLU A 129 -21.18 18.85 3.58
CA GLU A 129 -22.29 17.92 3.73
C GLU A 129 -22.08 16.62 2.93
N LEU A 130 -21.73 16.72 1.64
CA LEU A 130 -21.46 15.56 0.78
C LEU A 130 -20.29 14.72 1.31
N GLY A 131 -19.20 15.37 1.74
CA GLY A 131 -18.06 14.69 2.31
C GLY A 131 -18.39 13.99 3.63
N SER A 132 -19.18 14.63 4.48
CA SER A 132 -19.63 14.04 5.76
C SER A 132 -20.58 12.86 5.53
N GLN A 133 -21.47 12.94 4.53
CA GLN A 133 -22.35 11.84 4.15
C GLN A 133 -21.56 10.65 3.61
N TYR A 134 -20.60 10.89 2.72
CA TYR A 134 -19.71 9.86 2.20
C TYR A 134 -18.92 9.19 3.32
N ALA A 135 -18.23 9.98 4.15
CA ALA A 135 -17.41 9.50 5.24
C ALA A 135 -18.23 8.73 6.29
N GLY A 136 -19.43 9.21 6.64
CA GLY A 136 -20.33 8.55 7.57
C GLY A 136 -20.68 7.12 7.16
N ILE A 137 -20.89 6.88 5.87
CA ILE A 137 -21.15 5.55 5.32
C ILE A 137 -19.85 4.77 5.17
N ALA A 138 -18.87 5.31 4.43
CA ALA A 138 -17.63 4.60 4.12
C ALA A 138 -16.87 4.18 5.37
N PHE A 139 -16.75 5.05 6.38
CA PHE A 139 -16.01 4.76 7.61
C PHE A 139 -16.78 3.86 8.59
N SER A 140 -18.09 3.72 8.47
CA SER A 140 -18.84 2.72 9.22
C SER A 140 -18.44 1.28 8.86
N PHE A 141 -17.89 1.07 7.66
CA PHE A 141 -17.31 -0.20 7.24
C PHE A 141 -15.84 -0.41 7.68
N SER A 142 -15.22 0.51 8.45
CA SER A 142 -13.82 0.37 8.86
C SER A 142 -13.53 -0.93 9.59
N VAL A 143 -14.45 -1.42 10.42
CA VAL A 143 -14.31 -2.73 11.07
C VAL A 143 -14.23 -3.85 10.03
N VAL A 144 -15.10 -3.82 9.03
CA VAL A 144 -15.13 -4.82 7.95
C VAL A 144 -13.82 -4.75 7.15
N ILE A 145 -13.36 -3.55 6.80
CA ILE A 145 -12.10 -3.33 6.08
C ILE A 145 -10.92 -3.89 6.88
N MET A 146 -10.82 -3.55 8.16
CA MET A 146 -9.74 -3.98 9.04
C MET A 146 -9.70 -5.49 9.21
N VAL A 147 -10.85 -6.13 9.43
CA VAL A 147 -10.97 -7.58 9.56
C VAL A 147 -10.68 -8.26 8.22
N SER A 148 -11.20 -7.73 7.12
CA SER A 148 -10.93 -8.25 5.77
C SER A 148 -9.44 -8.24 5.43
N LEU A 149 -8.74 -7.12 5.72
CA LEU A 149 -7.31 -7.01 5.54
C LEU A 149 -6.51 -7.94 6.48
N SER A 150 -6.99 -8.19 7.70
CA SER A 150 -6.34 -9.16 8.58
C SER A 150 -6.42 -10.59 7.99
N PHE A 151 -7.58 -10.98 7.45
CA PHE A 151 -7.72 -12.26 6.73
C PHE A 151 -6.83 -12.32 5.48
N GLU A 152 -6.77 -11.25 4.69
CA GLU A 152 -5.84 -11.13 3.57
C GLU A 152 -4.42 -11.47 4.00
N LYS A 153 -3.95 -10.85 5.09
CA LYS A 153 -2.58 -11.06 5.58
C LYS A 153 -2.36 -12.45 6.18
N ILE A 154 -3.38 -13.03 6.78
CA ILE A 154 -3.36 -14.44 7.24
C ILE A 154 -3.21 -15.38 6.04
N TYR A 155 -4.01 -15.21 4.97
CA TYR A 155 -3.90 -16.04 3.76
C TYR A 155 -2.55 -15.86 3.07
N GLN A 156 -2.05 -14.64 2.98
CA GLN A 156 -0.71 -14.35 2.46
C GLN A 156 0.38 -15.05 3.29
N ALA A 157 0.29 -15.03 4.62
CA ALA A 157 1.26 -15.65 5.53
C ALA A 157 1.35 -17.17 5.36
N VAL A 158 0.24 -17.81 5.01
CA VAL A 158 0.18 -19.26 4.74
C VAL A 158 0.41 -19.60 3.27
N GLY A 159 0.76 -18.62 2.43
CA GLY A 159 1.07 -18.81 1.01
C GLY A 159 -0.14 -18.99 0.08
N ARG A 160 -1.33 -18.59 0.53
CA ARG A 160 -2.58 -18.69 -0.20
C ARG A 160 -2.89 -17.44 -1.02
N MET A 161 -1.98 -17.06 -1.93
CA MET A 161 -2.10 -15.83 -2.72
C MET A 161 -3.23 -15.86 -3.74
N LYS A 162 -3.55 -17.02 -4.29
CA LYS A 162 -4.66 -17.17 -5.25
C LYS A 162 -6.01 -16.91 -4.59
N GLU A 163 -6.19 -17.45 -3.39
CA GLU A 163 -7.39 -17.24 -2.58
C GLU A 163 -7.53 -15.76 -2.18
N THR A 164 -6.42 -15.14 -1.83
CA THR A 164 -6.37 -13.69 -1.57
C THR A 164 -6.80 -12.90 -2.81
N MET A 165 -6.25 -13.22 -3.98
CA MET A 165 -6.61 -12.58 -5.24
C MET A 165 -8.10 -12.74 -5.55
N LEU A 166 -8.65 -13.96 -5.43
CA LEU A 166 -10.05 -14.21 -5.72
C LEU A 166 -10.99 -13.39 -4.84
N ALA A 167 -10.70 -13.31 -3.53
CA ALA A 167 -11.51 -12.52 -2.62
C ALA A 167 -11.46 -11.02 -2.95
N LEU A 168 -10.26 -10.47 -3.20
CA LEU A 168 -10.09 -9.07 -3.58
C LEU A 168 -10.76 -8.74 -4.90
N LEU A 169 -10.58 -9.58 -5.94
CA LEU A 169 -11.22 -9.38 -7.24
C LEU A 169 -12.73 -9.37 -7.13
N SER A 170 -13.32 -10.28 -6.35
CA SER A 170 -14.76 -10.33 -6.16
C SER A 170 -15.31 -9.06 -5.51
N GLY A 171 -14.61 -8.49 -4.52
CA GLY A 171 -14.97 -7.22 -3.92
C GLY A 171 -14.86 -6.05 -4.89
N CYS A 172 -13.77 -5.97 -5.66
CA CYS A 172 -13.58 -4.93 -6.66
C CYS A 172 -14.65 -4.99 -7.77
N ILE A 173 -14.93 -6.19 -8.28
CA ILE A 173 -15.98 -6.37 -9.32
C ILE A 173 -17.35 -5.99 -8.76
N THR A 174 -17.66 -6.40 -7.52
CA THR A 174 -18.91 -6.01 -6.86
C THR A 174 -19.05 -4.50 -6.76
N ASN A 175 -17.99 -3.80 -6.35
CA ASN A 175 -17.99 -2.34 -6.27
C ASN A 175 -18.22 -1.71 -7.66
N ILE A 176 -17.43 -2.09 -8.68
CA ILE A 176 -17.56 -1.55 -10.06
C ILE A 176 -18.99 -1.72 -10.61
N VAL A 177 -19.64 -2.85 -10.31
CA VAL A 177 -21.01 -3.10 -10.77
C VAL A 177 -22.02 -2.27 -9.97
N LEU A 178 -21.84 -2.17 -8.64
CA LEU A 178 -22.79 -1.46 -7.77
C LEU A 178 -22.66 0.05 -7.86
N ASP A 179 -21.48 0.60 -8.17
CA ASP A 179 -21.29 2.05 -8.28
C ASP A 179 -22.31 2.72 -9.18
N PRO A 180 -22.44 2.41 -10.48
CA PRO A 180 -23.44 3.06 -11.34
C PRO A 180 -24.87 2.74 -10.91
N MET A 181 -25.14 1.55 -10.34
CA MET A 181 -26.47 1.17 -9.91
C MET A 181 -26.95 2.00 -8.73
N LEU A 182 -26.09 2.21 -7.73
CA LEU A 182 -26.44 2.96 -6.52
C LEU A 182 -26.27 4.48 -6.69
N ILE A 183 -25.28 4.92 -7.47
CA ILE A 183 -25.05 6.34 -7.71
C ILE A 183 -26.19 6.94 -8.53
N PHE A 184 -26.54 6.31 -9.66
CA PHE A 184 -27.51 6.84 -10.63
C PHE A 184 -28.92 6.26 -10.50
N GLY A 185 -29.11 5.23 -9.66
CA GLY A 185 -30.42 4.60 -9.49
C GLY A 185 -30.82 3.71 -10.66
N ILE A 186 -29.90 2.87 -11.15
CA ILE A 186 -30.15 1.96 -12.27
C ILE A 186 -30.83 0.68 -11.76
N GLY A 187 -31.91 0.27 -12.43
CA GLY A 187 -32.65 -0.94 -12.09
C GLY A 187 -33.56 -0.71 -10.86
N PRO A 188 -33.55 -1.63 -9.87
CA PRO A 188 -34.43 -1.55 -8.71
C PRO A 188 -33.91 -0.62 -7.59
N PHE A 189 -32.76 0.04 -7.79
CA PHE A 189 -32.09 0.83 -6.76
C PHE A 189 -32.49 2.30 -6.84
N PRO A 190 -32.66 2.98 -5.68
CA PRO A 190 -32.87 4.42 -5.65
C PRO A 190 -31.57 5.15 -6.02
N GLN A 191 -31.70 6.34 -6.61
CA GLN A 191 -30.57 7.23 -6.86
C GLN A 191 -30.01 7.75 -5.53
N MET A 192 -28.78 7.39 -5.18
CA MET A 192 -28.18 7.74 -3.90
C MET A 192 -27.01 8.73 -4.02
N GLY A 193 -26.55 9.04 -5.24
CA GLY A 193 -25.43 9.93 -5.48
C GLY A 193 -24.16 9.47 -4.72
N ILE A 194 -23.47 10.39 -4.04
CA ILE A 194 -22.22 10.11 -3.32
C ILE A 194 -22.39 9.07 -2.18
N ARG A 195 -23.58 8.97 -1.59
CA ARG A 195 -23.91 7.92 -0.62
C ARG A 195 -23.87 6.54 -1.27
N GLY A 196 -24.31 6.46 -2.53
CA GLY A 196 -24.27 5.24 -3.34
C GLY A 196 -22.85 4.74 -3.56
N ALA A 197 -21.90 5.63 -3.90
CA ALA A 197 -20.50 5.31 -4.03
C ALA A 197 -19.90 4.76 -2.72
N ALA A 198 -20.15 5.43 -1.59
CA ALA A 198 -19.72 4.96 -0.29
C ALA A 198 -20.28 3.58 0.08
N LEU A 199 -21.56 3.35 -0.20
CA LEU A 199 -22.24 2.08 0.07
C LEU A 199 -21.71 0.95 -0.84
N ALA A 200 -21.50 1.21 -2.13
CA ALA A 200 -20.94 0.24 -3.07
C ALA A 200 -19.55 -0.22 -2.64
N THR A 201 -18.70 0.74 -2.22
CA THR A 201 -17.37 0.43 -1.65
C THR A 201 -17.51 -0.43 -0.40
N GLY A 202 -18.39 -0.08 0.53
CA GLY A 202 -18.65 -0.85 1.74
C GLY A 202 -19.13 -2.28 1.46
N ILE A 203 -20.09 -2.44 0.55
CA ILE A 203 -20.62 -3.76 0.13
C ILE A 203 -19.49 -4.59 -0.53
N GLY A 204 -18.66 -4.00 -1.38
CA GLY A 204 -17.49 -4.67 -1.95
C GLY A 204 -16.56 -5.24 -0.89
N GLN A 205 -16.30 -4.48 0.20
CA GLN A 205 -15.49 -4.96 1.34
C GLN A 205 -16.20 -6.08 2.12
N VAL A 206 -17.52 -6.01 2.29
CA VAL A 206 -18.30 -7.10 2.91
C VAL A 206 -18.21 -8.37 2.07
N VAL A 207 -18.37 -8.28 0.76
CA VAL A 207 -18.24 -9.43 -0.15
C VAL A 207 -16.84 -10.05 -0.05
N THR A 208 -15.79 -9.23 -0.05
CA THR A 208 -14.42 -9.69 0.16
C THR A 208 -14.28 -10.47 1.47
N LEU A 209 -14.79 -9.92 2.57
CA LEU A 209 -14.74 -10.58 3.88
C LEU A 209 -15.54 -11.89 3.89
N VAL A 210 -16.74 -11.89 3.33
CA VAL A 210 -17.58 -13.10 3.24
C VAL A 210 -16.84 -14.21 2.49
N ILE A 211 -16.20 -13.88 1.37
CA ILE A 211 -15.41 -14.86 0.60
C ILE A 211 -14.25 -15.39 1.43
N TYR A 212 -13.51 -14.54 2.17
CA TYR A 212 -12.49 -15.01 3.08
C TYR A 212 -13.05 -15.98 4.14
N LEU A 213 -14.20 -15.67 4.72
CA LEU A 213 -14.83 -16.54 5.72
C LEU A 213 -15.31 -17.87 5.13
N VAL A 214 -15.86 -17.86 3.90
CA VAL A 214 -16.23 -19.09 3.18
C VAL A 214 -15.00 -19.92 2.90
N ILE A 215 -13.94 -19.34 2.37
CA ILE A 215 -12.68 -20.05 2.12
C ILE A 215 -12.10 -20.60 3.44
N TYR A 216 -12.17 -19.84 4.54
CA TYR A 216 -11.70 -20.29 5.85
C TYR A 216 -12.41 -21.57 6.32
N ARG A 217 -13.71 -21.72 6.01
CA ARG A 217 -14.50 -22.91 6.37
C ARG A 217 -14.26 -24.09 5.42
N THR A 218 -13.95 -23.84 4.16
CA THR A 218 -13.82 -24.86 3.12
C THR A 218 -12.39 -25.36 2.96
N VAL A 219 -11.41 -24.52 3.23
CA VAL A 219 -9.98 -24.82 3.05
C VAL A 219 -9.31 -25.00 4.42
N LYS A 220 -8.65 -26.13 4.63
CA LYS A 220 -7.87 -26.37 5.85
C LYS A 220 -6.62 -25.50 5.85
N LEU A 221 -6.54 -24.58 6.79
CA LEU A 221 -5.34 -23.78 7.06
C LEU A 221 -4.48 -24.46 8.13
N PRO A 222 -3.14 -24.20 8.14
CA PRO A 222 -2.22 -24.72 9.16
C PRO A 222 -2.38 -24.03 10.53
N LEU A 223 -3.27 -23.08 10.64
CA LEU A 223 -3.61 -22.33 11.86
C LEU A 223 -5.12 -22.28 12.07
N ARG A 224 -5.55 -21.98 13.29
CA ARG A 224 -6.96 -21.89 13.67
C ARG A 224 -7.25 -20.58 14.34
N LEU A 225 -8.37 -19.96 13.98
CA LEU A 225 -8.92 -18.80 14.68
C LEU A 225 -9.97 -19.30 15.70
N GLY A 226 -9.96 -18.78 16.91
CA GLY A 226 -10.95 -19.21 17.90
C GLY A 226 -10.74 -18.57 19.27
N ARG A 227 -11.81 -18.62 20.08
CA ARG A 227 -11.82 -18.05 21.44
C ARG A 227 -10.74 -18.66 22.36
N SER A 228 -10.35 -19.90 22.15
CA SER A 228 -9.28 -20.56 22.90
C SER A 228 -7.92 -19.89 22.76
N TYR A 229 -7.71 -19.16 21.65
CA TYR A 229 -6.48 -18.45 21.35
C TYR A 229 -6.51 -16.96 21.76
N LEU A 230 -7.61 -16.45 22.34
CA LEU A 230 -7.72 -15.07 22.85
C LEU A 230 -7.09 -14.88 24.25
N ARG A 231 -6.36 -15.86 24.76
CA ARG A 231 -5.66 -15.71 26.04
C ARG A 231 -4.61 -14.60 25.95
N PRO A 232 -4.54 -13.69 26.93
CA PRO A 232 -3.61 -12.57 26.89
C PRO A 232 -2.17 -13.01 26.63
N ASN A 233 -1.56 -12.48 25.58
CA ASN A 233 -0.16 -12.73 25.24
C ASN A 233 0.56 -11.41 24.89
N PRO A 234 0.89 -10.59 25.91
CA PRO A 234 1.48 -9.26 25.69
C PRO A 234 2.78 -9.29 24.89
N ARG A 235 3.56 -10.40 24.96
CA ARG A 235 4.80 -10.53 24.20
C ARG A 235 4.54 -10.63 22.71
N LEU A 236 3.50 -11.35 22.32
CA LEU A 236 3.11 -11.53 20.93
C LEU A 236 2.44 -10.27 20.39
N ASP A 237 1.55 -9.65 21.18
CA ASP A 237 0.92 -8.38 20.81
C ASP A 237 1.96 -7.29 20.62
N LYS A 238 2.95 -7.19 21.49
CA LYS A 238 4.08 -6.26 21.33
C LYS A 238 4.82 -6.50 20.01
N LYS A 239 4.98 -7.75 19.56
CA LYS A 239 5.61 -8.05 18.24
C LYS A 239 4.74 -7.56 17.09
N LEU A 240 3.40 -7.77 17.14
CA LEU A 240 2.49 -7.28 16.13
C LEU A 240 2.60 -5.76 15.96
N TYR A 241 2.58 -5.01 17.07
CA TYR A 241 2.71 -3.55 17.05
C TYR A 241 4.13 -3.07 16.68
N ALA A 242 5.17 -3.78 17.12
CA ALA A 242 6.56 -3.41 16.79
C ALA A 242 6.86 -3.49 15.28
N ILE A 243 6.08 -4.25 14.53
CA ILE A 243 6.16 -4.31 13.07
C ILE A 243 5.07 -3.42 12.44
N GLY A 244 3.85 -3.49 12.97
CA GLY A 244 2.68 -2.83 12.39
C GLY A 244 2.76 -1.31 12.46
N ILE A 245 3.18 -0.72 13.57
CA ILE A 245 3.31 0.75 13.71
C ILE A 245 4.33 1.31 12.72
N PRO A 246 5.59 0.79 12.65
CA PRO A 246 6.54 1.25 11.64
C PRO A 246 6.03 1.08 10.21
N ALA A 247 5.35 -0.02 9.90
CA ALA A 247 4.78 -0.25 8.58
C ALA A 247 3.66 0.75 8.24
N THR A 248 2.81 1.11 9.21
CA THR A 248 1.81 2.18 9.05
C THR A 248 2.47 3.53 8.76
N LEU A 249 3.51 3.89 9.52
CA LEU A 249 4.25 5.12 9.31
C LEU A 249 4.95 5.15 7.94
N ASN A 250 5.47 4.01 7.46
CA ASN A 250 6.05 3.90 6.12
C ASN A 250 5.05 4.31 5.02
N LEU A 251 3.77 3.99 5.20
CA LEU A 251 2.71 4.35 4.25
C LEU A 251 2.31 5.84 4.31
N ALA A 252 2.58 6.52 5.41
CA ALA A 252 2.29 7.94 5.60
C ALA A 252 3.42 8.86 5.08
N LEU A 253 4.68 8.42 5.15
CA LEU A 253 5.85 9.23 4.78
C LEU A 253 5.81 9.80 3.35
N PRO A 254 5.38 9.07 2.30
CA PRO A 254 5.28 9.62 0.95
C PRO A 254 4.38 10.85 0.86
N SER A 255 3.28 10.89 1.60
CA SER A 255 2.36 12.04 1.60
C SER A 255 3.02 13.30 2.17
N LEU A 256 3.82 13.15 3.23
CA LEU A 256 4.60 14.26 3.81
C LEU A 256 5.65 14.76 2.81
N LEU A 257 6.35 13.86 2.13
CA LEU A 257 7.31 14.22 1.09
C LEU A 257 6.64 15.01 -0.04
N ILE A 258 5.51 14.51 -0.56
CA ILE A 258 4.80 15.18 -1.66
C ILE A 258 4.40 16.60 -1.25
N SER A 259 3.87 16.78 -0.04
CA SER A 259 3.48 18.09 0.47
C SER A 259 4.67 19.06 0.57
N ALA A 260 5.80 18.59 1.09
CA ALA A 260 7.02 19.40 1.21
C ALA A 260 7.61 19.77 -0.16
N LEU A 261 7.66 18.82 -1.10
CA LEU A 261 8.16 19.08 -2.46
C LEU A 261 7.21 20.01 -3.23
N ASN A 262 5.89 19.88 -3.07
CA ASN A 262 4.93 20.81 -3.65
C ASN A 262 5.16 22.24 -3.15
N ALA A 263 5.38 22.42 -1.84
CA ALA A 263 5.69 23.74 -1.29
C ALA A 263 6.99 24.34 -1.85
N MET A 264 8.04 23.52 -2.04
CA MET A 264 9.29 23.97 -2.67
C MET A 264 9.10 24.34 -4.15
N LEU A 265 8.37 23.54 -4.91
CA LEU A 265 8.17 23.71 -6.35
C LEU A 265 7.20 24.85 -6.67
N ALA A 266 6.19 25.06 -5.84
CA ALA A 266 5.24 26.19 -5.97
C ALA A 266 5.94 27.56 -5.92
N ALA A 267 7.09 27.65 -5.24
CA ALA A 267 7.90 28.86 -5.19
C ALA A 267 8.53 29.24 -6.55
N PHE A 268 8.62 28.29 -7.48
CA PHE A 268 9.15 28.52 -8.83
C PHE A 268 8.03 28.74 -9.85
N SER A 269 7.09 27.78 -9.98
CA SER A 269 5.94 27.88 -10.87
C SER A 269 4.93 26.78 -10.56
N GLN A 270 3.65 27.04 -10.82
CA GLN A 270 2.59 26.06 -10.72
C GLN A 270 2.80 24.87 -11.67
N ALA A 271 3.44 25.07 -12.82
CA ALA A 271 3.75 24.00 -13.76
C ALA A 271 4.59 22.88 -13.11
N TYR A 272 5.54 23.20 -12.25
CA TYR A 272 6.36 22.19 -11.56
C TYR A 272 5.56 21.37 -10.53
N VAL A 273 4.57 21.97 -9.90
CA VAL A 273 3.63 21.24 -9.01
C VAL A 273 2.80 20.24 -9.81
N VAL A 274 2.30 20.65 -10.98
CA VAL A 274 1.58 19.76 -11.91
C VAL A 274 2.47 18.61 -12.36
N ILE A 275 3.72 18.89 -12.75
CA ILE A 275 4.71 17.88 -13.17
C ILE A 275 4.94 16.85 -12.06
N LEU A 276 5.14 17.30 -10.80
CA LEU A 276 5.31 16.40 -9.67
C LEU A 276 4.07 15.50 -9.46
N GLY A 277 2.87 16.06 -9.58
CA GLY A 277 1.62 15.30 -9.50
C GLY A 277 1.50 14.22 -10.58
N ILE A 278 1.85 14.56 -11.83
CA ILE A 278 1.88 13.60 -12.96
C ILE A 278 2.91 12.51 -12.69
N TYR A 279 4.11 12.89 -12.25
CA TYR A 279 5.17 11.94 -11.90
C TYR A 279 4.69 10.90 -10.87
N TYR A 280 4.05 11.32 -9.77
CA TYR A 280 3.58 10.37 -8.76
C TYR A 280 2.48 9.44 -9.27
N LYS A 281 1.61 9.90 -10.16
CA LYS A 281 0.63 9.03 -10.82
C LYS A 281 1.34 7.96 -11.67
N LEU A 282 2.29 8.36 -12.51
CA LEU A 282 3.08 7.44 -13.33
C LEU A 282 3.89 6.47 -12.45
N GLN A 283 4.55 6.96 -11.40
CA GLN A 283 5.32 6.15 -10.47
C GLN A 283 4.45 5.05 -9.84
N THR A 284 3.21 5.35 -9.44
CA THR A 284 2.31 4.36 -8.86
C THR A 284 2.16 3.16 -9.78
N PHE A 285 1.92 3.36 -11.08
CA PHE A 285 1.77 2.27 -12.04
C PHE A 285 3.10 1.53 -12.29
N LEU A 286 4.20 2.25 -12.39
CA LEU A 286 5.52 1.65 -12.63
C LEU A 286 6.02 0.80 -11.45
N TYR A 287 5.70 1.21 -10.21
CA TYR A 287 6.10 0.49 -9.00
C TYR A 287 5.14 -0.64 -8.60
N LEU A 288 3.95 -0.69 -9.19
CA LEU A 288 2.92 -1.66 -8.82
C LEU A 288 3.36 -3.12 -8.99
N PRO A 289 4.04 -3.54 -10.09
CA PRO A 289 4.54 -4.91 -10.21
C PRO A 289 5.60 -5.23 -9.15
N ALA A 290 6.53 -4.31 -8.87
CA ALA A 290 7.54 -4.49 -7.83
C ALA A 290 6.90 -4.64 -6.44
N SER A 291 5.88 -3.84 -6.14
CA SER A 291 5.12 -3.92 -4.89
C SER A 291 4.41 -5.27 -4.73
N GLY A 292 3.86 -5.81 -5.81
CA GLY A 292 3.26 -7.16 -5.81
C GLY A 292 4.29 -8.25 -5.53
N ILE A 293 5.49 -8.14 -6.10
CA ILE A 293 6.61 -9.06 -5.82
C ILE A 293 7.02 -9.00 -4.35
N ILE A 294 7.13 -7.80 -3.78
CA ILE A 294 7.44 -7.61 -2.36
C ILE A 294 6.38 -8.24 -1.46
N GLN A 295 5.10 -8.09 -1.79
CA GLN A 295 4.03 -8.74 -1.02
C GLN A 295 4.14 -10.26 -1.06
N GLY A 296 4.51 -10.85 -2.21
CA GLY A 296 4.77 -12.28 -2.33
C GLY A 296 6.02 -12.74 -1.57
N MET A 297 7.05 -11.91 -1.52
CA MET A 297 8.31 -12.21 -0.85
C MET A 297 8.20 -12.24 0.68
N ARG A 298 7.44 -11.30 1.30
CA ARG A 298 7.38 -11.14 2.76
C ARG A 298 7.11 -12.44 3.52
N PRO A 299 6.04 -13.20 3.25
CA PRO A 299 5.78 -14.44 3.96
C PRO A 299 6.84 -15.51 3.72
N LEU A 300 7.46 -15.54 2.52
CA LEU A 300 8.53 -16.48 2.21
C LEU A 300 9.77 -16.21 3.06
N ILE A 301 10.13 -14.94 3.23
CA ILE A 301 11.25 -14.51 4.11
C ILE A 301 10.93 -14.88 5.56
N GLY A 302 9.75 -14.51 6.08
CA GLY A 302 9.34 -14.79 7.45
C GLY A 302 9.33 -16.28 7.77
N TYR A 303 8.75 -17.10 6.89
CA TYR A 303 8.68 -18.53 7.03
C TYR A 303 10.07 -19.19 7.04
N ASN A 304 10.91 -18.89 6.04
CA ASN A 304 12.24 -19.51 5.95
C ASN A 304 13.18 -19.03 7.08
N PHE A 305 13.03 -17.80 7.54
CA PHE A 305 13.75 -17.29 8.71
C PHE A 305 13.32 -18.03 9.98
N GLY A 306 12.01 -18.20 10.20
CA GLY A 306 11.49 -19.00 11.31
C GLY A 306 11.93 -20.47 11.27
N ALA A 307 12.11 -21.04 10.07
CA ALA A 307 12.60 -22.40 9.86
C ALA A 307 14.14 -22.54 10.01
N GLY A 308 14.86 -21.45 10.25
CA GLY A 308 16.34 -21.45 10.34
C GLY A 308 17.06 -21.56 8.99
N GLU A 309 16.35 -21.41 7.86
CA GLU A 309 16.90 -21.56 6.50
C GLU A 309 17.51 -20.24 5.98
N HIS A 310 18.53 -19.73 6.67
CA HIS A 310 19.13 -18.44 6.38
C HIS A 310 19.72 -18.32 4.96
N ARG A 311 20.25 -19.42 4.39
CA ARG A 311 20.73 -19.43 3.00
C ARG A 311 19.58 -19.18 2.04
N ARG A 312 18.41 -19.78 2.32
CA ARG A 312 17.23 -19.63 1.49
C ARG A 312 16.61 -18.25 1.62
N VAL A 313 16.60 -17.66 2.81
CA VAL A 313 16.22 -16.24 3.03
C VAL A 313 17.05 -15.32 2.13
N ARG A 314 18.37 -15.52 2.08
CA ARG A 314 19.26 -14.74 1.21
C ARG A 314 18.92 -14.95 -0.27
N SER A 315 18.74 -16.20 -0.71
CA SER A 315 18.40 -16.51 -2.10
C SER A 315 17.05 -15.91 -2.51
N ILE A 316 16.04 -15.91 -1.63
CA ILE A 316 14.74 -15.26 -1.87
C ILE A 316 14.93 -13.75 -2.03
N TYR A 317 15.71 -13.12 -1.17
CA TYR A 317 16.03 -11.70 -1.28
C TYR A 317 16.76 -11.36 -2.59
N ASP A 318 17.80 -12.10 -2.95
CA ASP A 318 18.61 -11.84 -4.14
C ASP A 318 17.79 -11.97 -5.44
N VAL A 319 16.96 -13.03 -5.53
CA VAL A 319 16.04 -13.21 -6.67
C VAL A 319 15.00 -12.10 -6.73
N THR A 320 14.42 -11.71 -5.60
CA THR A 320 13.44 -10.61 -5.54
C THR A 320 14.08 -9.29 -5.94
N LEU A 321 15.29 -9.01 -5.45
CA LEU A 321 16.05 -7.81 -5.83
C LEU A 321 16.30 -7.78 -7.34
N GLY A 322 16.71 -8.91 -7.92
CA GLY A 322 16.91 -9.04 -9.37
C GLY A 322 15.63 -8.76 -10.18
N LEU A 323 14.50 -9.33 -9.76
CA LEU A 323 13.20 -9.07 -10.40
C LEU A 323 12.78 -7.60 -10.29
N CYS A 324 12.92 -7.00 -9.11
CA CYS A 324 12.63 -5.58 -8.91
C CYS A 324 13.56 -4.70 -9.76
N ALA A 325 14.86 -5.02 -9.83
CA ALA A 325 15.82 -4.28 -10.66
C ALA A 325 15.46 -4.32 -12.16
N VAL A 326 15.03 -5.49 -12.67
CA VAL A 326 14.56 -5.62 -14.07
C VAL A 326 13.31 -4.75 -14.31
N ILE A 327 12.33 -4.77 -13.40
CA ILE A 327 11.12 -3.94 -13.52
C ILE A 327 11.48 -2.45 -13.49
N MET A 328 12.36 -2.04 -12.58
CA MET A 328 12.78 -0.65 -12.46
C MET A 328 13.62 -0.19 -13.65
N ALA A 329 14.45 -1.08 -14.22
CA ALA A 329 15.18 -0.80 -15.46
C ALA A 329 14.22 -0.61 -16.65
N ALA A 330 13.19 -1.47 -16.77
CA ALA A 330 12.14 -1.30 -17.76
C ALA A 330 11.38 0.03 -17.57
N GLY A 331 11.02 0.37 -16.32
CA GLY A 331 10.39 1.66 -15.98
C GLY A 331 11.28 2.86 -16.34
N THR A 332 12.58 2.77 -16.08
CA THR A 332 13.55 3.80 -16.49
C THR A 332 13.57 3.94 -18.01
N ALA A 333 13.68 2.83 -18.75
CA ALA A 333 13.70 2.85 -20.21
C ALA A 333 12.41 3.47 -20.79
N ILE A 334 11.24 3.12 -20.24
CA ILE A 334 9.95 3.69 -20.63
C ILE A 334 9.94 5.21 -20.41
N CYS A 335 10.39 5.69 -19.23
CA CYS A 335 10.44 7.11 -18.93
C CYS A 335 11.45 7.87 -19.78
N PHE A 336 12.57 7.23 -20.20
CA PHE A 336 13.54 7.86 -21.09
C PHE A 336 13.03 8.00 -22.53
N VAL A 337 12.43 6.94 -23.06
CA VAL A 337 11.99 6.89 -24.48
C VAL A 337 10.67 7.63 -24.67
N PHE A 338 9.74 7.47 -23.73
CA PHE A 338 8.36 7.96 -23.87
C PHE A 338 8.02 9.12 -22.94
N ALA A 339 9.02 9.86 -22.42
CA ALA A 339 8.79 10.96 -21.46
C ALA A 339 7.76 11.98 -21.95
N GLY A 340 7.92 12.49 -23.19
CA GLY A 340 6.99 13.44 -23.80
C GLY A 340 5.56 12.88 -23.95
N PRO A 341 5.37 11.75 -24.62
CA PRO A 341 4.06 11.09 -24.72
C PRO A 341 3.40 10.80 -23.37
N LEU A 342 4.18 10.36 -22.36
CA LEU A 342 3.65 10.12 -21.01
C LEU A 342 3.15 11.41 -20.35
N MET A 343 3.86 12.52 -20.51
CA MET A 343 3.40 13.82 -20.01
C MET A 343 2.16 14.30 -20.76
N ALA A 344 2.13 14.14 -22.09
CA ALA A 344 1.00 14.54 -22.94
C ALA A 344 -0.30 13.77 -22.64
N MET A 345 -0.24 12.63 -21.96
CA MET A 345 -1.46 11.94 -21.47
C MET A 345 -2.20 12.71 -20.37
N PHE A 346 -1.55 13.68 -19.72
CA PHE A 346 -2.10 14.36 -18.53
C PHE A 346 -2.24 15.87 -18.71
N THR A 347 -1.60 16.48 -19.74
CA THR A 347 -1.66 17.92 -20.00
C THR A 347 -1.44 18.20 -21.47
N ASP A 348 -2.15 19.21 -21.99
CA ASP A 348 -1.99 19.71 -23.36
C ASP A 348 -1.05 20.92 -23.45
N ASN A 349 -0.54 21.41 -22.31
CA ASN A 349 0.36 22.56 -22.29
C ASN A 349 1.77 22.19 -22.75
N PRO A 350 2.26 22.70 -23.90
CA PRO A 350 3.56 22.32 -24.46
C PRO A 350 4.75 22.64 -23.55
N GLU A 351 4.66 23.74 -22.79
CA GLU A 351 5.70 24.12 -21.83
C GLU A 351 5.78 23.12 -20.67
N THR A 352 4.63 22.77 -20.10
CA THR A 352 4.55 21.76 -19.02
C THR A 352 5.04 20.39 -19.51
N ILE A 353 4.72 20.01 -20.75
CA ILE A 353 5.20 18.76 -21.35
C ILE A 353 6.74 18.77 -21.46
N SER A 354 7.34 19.83 -21.99
CA SER A 354 8.79 19.95 -22.17
C SER A 354 9.54 19.92 -20.83
N LEU A 355 9.06 20.68 -19.84
CA LEU A 355 9.63 20.67 -18.48
C LEU A 355 9.46 19.31 -17.79
N GLY A 356 8.30 18.69 -17.98
CA GLY A 356 7.98 17.37 -17.42
C GLY A 356 8.78 16.23 -18.05
N GLU A 357 9.08 16.33 -19.37
CA GLU A 357 9.96 15.40 -20.05
C GLU A 357 11.37 15.38 -19.43
N THR A 358 11.92 16.56 -19.16
CA THR A 358 13.19 16.72 -18.47
C THR A 358 13.13 16.15 -17.06
N ALA A 359 12.07 16.46 -16.31
CA ALA A 359 11.85 15.95 -14.94
C ALA A 359 11.80 14.41 -14.91
N LEU A 360 10.97 13.80 -15.78
CA LEU A 360 10.83 12.33 -15.85
C LEU A 360 12.15 11.62 -16.17
N ARG A 361 12.93 12.13 -17.11
CA ARG A 361 14.24 11.56 -17.44
C ARG A 361 15.20 11.62 -16.26
N ILE A 362 15.27 12.75 -15.55
CA ILE A 362 16.16 12.90 -14.39
C ILE A 362 15.73 12.02 -13.23
N ILE A 363 14.45 12.04 -12.87
CA ILE A 363 13.93 11.30 -11.71
C ILE A 363 14.06 9.79 -11.94
N SER A 364 13.79 9.31 -13.15
CA SER A 364 13.81 7.87 -13.48
C SER A 364 15.20 7.23 -13.36
N LEU A 365 16.28 8.00 -13.32
CA LEU A 365 17.62 7.49 -12.98
C LEU A 365 17.67 6.87 -11.58
N GLY A 366 16.80 7.32 -10.68
CA GLY A 366 16.65 6.77 -9.33
C GLY A 366 15.90 5.44 -9.26
N PHE A 367 15.18 5.01 -10.29
CA PHE A 367 14.34 3.81 -10.21
C PHE A 367 15.17 2.54 -9.98
N ILE A 368 16.26 2.35 -10.70
CA ILE A 368 17.11 1.15 -10.55
C ILE A 368 17.69 1.07 -9.13
N PRO A 369 18.35 2.11 -8.57
CA PRO A 369 18.78 2.09 -7.18
C PRO A 369 17.65 1.86 -6.19
N SER A 370 16.44 2.38 -6.46
CA SER A 370 15.29 2.20 -5.57
C SER A 370 14.87 0.73 -5.39
N ALA A 371 15.17 -0.14 -6.36
CA ALA A 371 14.92 -1.58 -6.21
C ALA A 371 15.58 -2.15 -4.95
N VAL A 372 16.75 -1.65 -4.58
CA VAL A 372 17.50 -2.09 -3.40
C VAL A 372 16.76 -1.68 -2.12
N SER A 373 16.34 -0.42 -2.01
CA SER A 373 15.63 0.08 -0.83
C SER A 373 14.26 -0.57 -0.66
N VAL A 374 13.52 -0.75 -1.76
CA VAL A 374 12.19 -1.40 -1.77
C VAL A 374 12.28 -2.88 -1.38
N ALA A 375 13.22 -3.63 -1.98
CA ALA A 375 13.42 -5.05 -1.66
C ALA A 375 13.92 -5.23 -0.21
N SER A 376 14.86 -4.41 0.25
CA SER A 376 15.40 -4.49 1.62
C SER A 376 14.36 -4.14 2.67
N SER A 377 13.57 -3.09 2.44
CA SER A 377 12.49 -2.68 3.34
C SER A 377 11.45 -3.81 3.48
N GLY A 378 10.99 -4.37 2.35
CA GLY A 378 10.05 -5.50 2.35
C GLY A 378 10.60 -6.76 3.01
N ALA A 379 11.89 -7.07 2.81
CA ALA A 379 12.56 -8.20 3.45
C ALA A 379 12.67 -8.00 4.98
N LEU A 380 13.01 -6.80 5.45
CA LEU A 380 13.05 -6.47 6.87
C LEU A 380 11.66 -6.57 7.53
N GLU A 381 10.61 -6.16 6.85
CA GLU A 381 9.23 -6.36 7.32
C GLU A 381 8.90 -7.85 7.43
N GLY A 382 9.27 -8.67 6.43
CA GLY A 382 9.12 -10.12 6.47
C GLY A 382 9.92 -10.79 7.59
N LEU A 383 11.11 -10.26 7.94
CA LEU A 383 11.93 -10.70 9.08
C LEU A 383 11.36 -10.25 10.44
N GLY A 384 10.26 -9.49 10.46
CA GLY A 384 9.74 -8.91 11.70
C GLY A 384 10.54 -7.72 12.23
N LYS A 385 11.39 -7.12 11.40
CA LYS A 385 12.26 -5.98 11.75
C LYS A 385 11.68 -4.67 11.20
N GLY A 386 10.44 -4.34 11.61
CA GLY A 386 9.69 -3.18 11.12
C GLY A 386 10.39 -1.84 11.40
N THR A 387 11.03 -1.67 12.55
CA THR A 387 11.76 -0.44 12.88
C THR A 387 12.92 -0.19 11.91
N GLN A 388 13.65 -1.23 11.51
CA GLN A 388 14.73 -1.11 10.53
C GLN A 388 14.20 -0.74 9.14
N SER A 389 13.05 -1.29 8.74
CA SER A 389 12.34 -0.90 7.52
C SER A 389 11.94 0.58 7.58
N PHE A 390 11.40 1.04 8.71
CA PHE A 390 11.02 2.43 8.90
C PHE A 390 12.23 3.40 8.81
N VAL A 391 13.37 3.03 9.37
CA VAL A 391 14.60 3.82 9.24
C VAL A 391 14.97 4.03 7.76
N ILE A 392 14.92 2.97 6.94
CA ILE A 392 15.16 3.09 5.50
C ILE A 392 14.18 4.08 4.86
N SER A 393 12.90 3.96 5.16
CA SER A 393 11.87 4.85 4.64
C SER A 393 12.05 6.29 5.10
N LEU A 394 12.50 6.50 6.33
CA LEU A 394 12.78 7.83 6.86
C LEU A 394 13.94 8.51 6.12
N PHE A 395 15.01 7.76 5.81
CA PHE A 395 16.10 8.24 4.96
C PHE A 395 15.58 8.62 3.57
N ARG A 396 14.77 7.75 2.97
CA ARG A 396 14.24 7.92 1.61
C ARG A 396 13.28 9.10 1.48
N TYR A 397 12.36 9.27 2.44
CA TYR A 397 11.24 10.19 2.30
C TYR A 397 11.40 11.51 3.09
N ALA A 398 12.39 11.60 3.99
CA ALA A 398 12.56 12.80 4.81
C ALA A 398 14.04 13.21 4.95
N LEU A 399 14.89 12.39 5.58
CA LEU A 399 16.21 12.82 6.06
C LEU A 399 17.20 13.12 4.94
N VAL A 400 17.08 12.52 3.77
CA VAL A 400 18.00 12.75 2.64
C VAL A 400 17.32 13.61 1.59
N ILE A 401 16.14 13.22 1.12
CA ILE A 401 15.52 13.89 -0.03
C ILE A 401 15.20 15.35 0.23
N LEU A 402 14.64 15.71 1.40
CA LEU A 402 14.24 17.09 1.69
C LEU A 402 15.43 18.04 1.80
N PRO A 403 16.51 17.74 2.57
CA PRO A 403 17.69 18.59 2.58
C PRO A 403 18.38 18.68 1.23
N VAL A 404 18.52 17.57 0.50
CA VAL A 404 19.15 17.56 -0.83
C VAL A 404 18.32 18.37 -1.82
N ALA A 405 16.99 18.20 -1.86
CA ALA A 405 16.09 18.97 -2.70
C ALA A 405 16.16 20.48 -2.36
N PHE A 406 16.18 20.81 -1.08
CA PHE A 406 16.30 22.20 -0.64
C PHE A 406 17.62 22.84 -1.10
N VAL A 407 18.75 22.19 -0.88
CA VAL A 407 20.06 22.71 -1.29
C VAL A 407 20.17 22.83 -2.81
N LEU A 408 19.81 21.75 -3.53
CA LEU A 408 19.90 21.75 -4.99
C LEU A 408 18.92 22.73 -5.65
N SER A 409 17.76 22.96 -5.05
CA SER A 409 16.81 23.96 -5.54
C SER A 409 17.36 25.38 -5.46
N ARG A 410 18.24 25.68 -4.50
CA ARG A 410 18.91 26.99 -4.38
C ARG A 410 20.02 27.18 -5.41
N ILE A 411 20.62 26.10 -5.90
CA ILE A 411 21.75 26.14 -6.85
C ILE A 411 21.25 26.03 -8.30
N PHE A 412 20.31 25.11 -8.56
CA PHE A 412 19.87 24.73 -9.90
C PHE A 412 18.37 25.05 -10.16
N GLY A 413 17.72 25.77 -9.26
CA GLY A 413 16.27 26.03 -9.37
C GLY A 413 15.44 24.76 -9.26
N ALA A 414 14.27 24.74 -9.90
CA ALA A 414 13.35 23.61 -9.86
C ALA A 414 13.97 22.28 -10.37
N VAL A 415 14.89 22.35 -11.33
CA VAL A 415 15.59 21.15 -11.84
C VAL A 415 16.43 20.48 -10.76
N GLY A 416 16.96 21.26 -9.81
CA GLY A 416 17.68 20.73 -8.66
C GLY A 416 16.84 19.79 -7.80
N VAL A 417 15.53 20.04 -7.67
CA VAL A 417 14.61 19.16 -6.96
C VAL A 417 14.53 17.78 -7.62
N TRP A 418 14.54 17.73 -8.96
CA TRP A 418 14.51 16.46 -9.69
C TRP A 418 15.78 15.62 -9.47
N HIS A 419 16.92 16.26 -9.41
CA HIS A 419 18.18 15.59 -9.10
C HIS A 419 18.23 15.02 -7.67
N ALA A 420 17.51 15.60 -6.73
CA ALA A 420 17.42 15.06 -5.37
C ALA A 420 16.86 13.62 -5.32
N PHE A 421 15.99 13.24 -6.26
CA PHE A 421 15.39 11.90 -6.28
C PHE A 421 16.43 10.80 -6.47
N TRP A 422 17.22 10.85 -7.55
CA TRP A 422 18.18 9.79 -7.82
C TRP A 422 19.36 9.78 -6.84
N ILE A 423 19.79 10.95 -6.36
CA ILE A 423 20.83 11.06 -5.32
C ILE A 423 20.34 10.38 -4.05
N THR A 424 19.11 10.68 -3.63
CA THR A 424 18.51 10.05 -2.45
C THR A 424 18.41 8.54 -2.60
N GLU A 425 17.98 8.04 -3.77
CA GLU A 425 17.86 6.60 -3.99
C GLU A 425 19.22 5.89 -3.94
N LEU A 426 20.30 6.50 -4.43
CA LEU A 426 21.65 5.95 -4.29
C LEU A 426 22.10 5.87 -2.82
N VAL A 427 21.91 6.94 -2.05
CA VAL A 427 22.26 6.97 -0.63
C VAL A 427 21.42 5.95 0.14
N THR A 428 20.11 5.94 -0.11
CA THR A 428 19.18 5.01 0.56
C THR A 428 19.48 3.56 0.18
N ALA A 429 19.86 3.26 -1.06
CA ALA A 429 20.27 1.92 -1.47
C ALA A 429 21.48 1.43 -0.66
N ALA A 430 22.50 2.27 -0.48
CA ALA A 430 23.68 1.93 0.32
C ALA A 430 23.29 1.68 1.79
N VAL A 431 22.51 2.57 2.41
CA VAL A 431 21.99 2.41 3.78
C VAL A 431 21.18 1.12 3.91
N SER A 432 20.28 0.86 2.96
CA SER A 432 19.43 -0.32 2.95
C SER A 432 20.21 -1.63 2.92
N LEU A 433 21.25 -1.72 2.10
CA LEU A 433 22.13 -2.90 2.06
C LEU A 433 22.86 -3.12 3.38
N ILE A 434 23.34 -2.05 4.01
CA ILE A 434 24.04 -2.13 5.30
C ILE A 434 23.06 -2.61 6.38
N VAL A 435 21.89 -2.00 6.46
CA VAL A 435 20.85 -2.34 7.46
C VAL A 435 20.39 -3.78 7.26
N TYR A 436 20.07 -4.19 6.03
CA TYR A 436 19.65 -5.55 5.71
C TYR A 436 20.72 -6.58 6.08
N ARG A 437 21.98 -6.38 5.63
CA ARG A 437 23.08 -7.31 5.91
C ARG A 437 23.36 -7.48 7.40
N LYS A 438 23.30 -6.39 8.18
CA LYS A 438 23.43 -6.47 9.64
C LYS A 438 22.26 -7.21 10.27
N SER A 439 21.06 -7.02 9.75
CA SER A 439 19.84 -7.62 10.28
C SER A 439 19.70 -9.11 10.02
N VAL A 440 20.24 -9.62 8.92
CA VAL A 440 20.20 -11.07 8.59
C VAL A 440 21.30 -11.85 9.31
N ARG A 441 22.36 -11.19 9.76
CA ARG A 441 23.45 -11.84 10.52
C ARG A 441 23.14 -12.05 12.00
N GLN A 442 22.14 -11.35 12.53
CA GLN A 442 21.61 -11.48 13.89
C GLN A 442 20.39 -12.44 13.93
#